data_62f4f2f73b98ff587b4d9370d09cc133
#
_entry.id   62f4f2f73b98ff587b4d9370d09cc133
#
_cell.length_a   1.000
_cell.length_b   1.000
_cell.length_c   1.000
_cell.angle_alpha   90.00
_cell.angle_beta   90.00
_cell.angle_gamma   90.00
#
_symmetry.space_group_name_H-M   'P 1'
#
loop_
_entity.id
_entity.type
_entity.pdbx_description
1 polymer ?
#
loop_
_entity_poly.entity_id
_entity_poly.type
_entity_poly.pdbx_seq_one_letter_code
_entity_poly.pdbx_strand_id
1 'polypeptide(L)'
;MCEIDITYYPFDEQHCQLTFGAWSYHTAKMNLTTSTDTVNLDSYKKNGEWEILTTSAHRNEFSYECCPKERFSNVAFTIYLRRRHLFYVMNVIMPSVMTSVLLLSIFFCTPAQKVQIGVVVLLSFRIFLLNVAGNIPKTSDHIPLLGEQIRLTVCV
;
A
#
# COMPACT_ATOMS: atom_id res chain seq x y z
N MET A 1 12.21 -7.77 -2.29
CA MET A 1 11.14 -7.26 -1.41
C MET A 1 10.54 -6.08 -2.13
N CYS A 2 9.22 -5.91 -2.13
CA CYS A 2 8.58 -4.78 -2.80
C CYS A 2 8.52 -3.61 -1.83
N GLU A 3 9.03 -2.45 -2.21
CA GLU A 3 8.88 -1.22 -1.42
C GLU A 3 7.48 -0.68 -1.69
N ILE A 4 6.72 -0.47 -0.61
CA ILE A 4 5.33 -0.01 -0.69
C ILE A 4 5.28 1.45 -0.26
N ASP A 5 4.87 2.33 -1.17
CA ASP A 5 4.62 3.74 -0.88
C ASP A 5 3.16 3.96 -0.48
N ILE A 6 2.94 4.35 0.78
CA ILE A 6 1.60 4.58 1.35
C ILE A 6 1.19 6.05 1.40
N THR A 7 1.93 6.94 0.75
CA THR A 7 1.69 8.40 0.79
C THR A 7 0.26 8.75 0.42
N TYR A 8 -0.27 8.14 -0.63
CA TYR A 8 -1.63 8.39 -1.13
C TYR A 8 -2.66 7.33 -0.72
N TYR A 9 -2.35 6.55 0.31
CA TYR A 9 -3.29 5.53 0.80
C TYR A 9 -4.67 6.13 1.14
N PRO A 10 -5.80 5.54 0.72
CA PRO A 10 -5.98 4.26 0.00
C PRO A 10 -6.05 4.37 -1.55
N PHE A 11 -5.64 5.48 -2.14
CA PHE A 11 -5.64 5.72 -3.59
C PHE A 11 -4.26 5.48 -4.20
N ASP A 12 -3.48 4.58 -3.60
CA ASP A 12 -2.10 4.31 -3.95
C ASP A 12 -1.96 3.36 -5.14
N GLU A 13 -0.90 3.60 -5.92
CA GLU A 13 -0.41 2.71 -6.96
C GLU A 13 0.97 2.21 -6.55
N GLN A 14 1.22 0.92 -6.74
CA GLN A 14 2.46 0.26 -6.30
C GLN A 14 3.21 -0.34 -7.49
N HIS A 15 4.53 -0.30 -7.42
CA HIS A 15 5.42 -0.89 -8.41
C HIS A 15 6.20 -2.03 -7.77
N CYS A 16 5.89 -3.25 -8.18
CA CYS A 16 6.54 -4.44 -7.66
C CYS A 16 7.46 -5.05 -8.69
N GLN A 17 8.75 -5.14 -8.38
CA GLN A 17 9.74 -5.80 -9.21
C GLN A 17 10.15 -7.14 -8.61
N LEU A 18 9.99 -8.19 -9.39
CA LEU A 18 10.41 -9.55 -9.09
C LEU A 18 11.54 -9.92 -10.01
N THR A 19 12.72 -10.14 -9.45
CA THR A 19 13.91 -10.49 -10.23
C THR A 19 14.26 -11.96 -10.05
N PHE A 20 14.35 -12.68 -11.16
CA PHE A 20 14.73 -14.08 -11.21
C PHE A 20 16.10 -14.19 -11.91
N GLY A 21 17.03 -14.83 -11.27
CA GLY A 21 18.39 -15.00 -11.78
C GLY A 21 19.03 -16.28 -11.28
N ALA A 22 19.98 -16.80 -12.04
CA ALA A 22 20.80 -17.92 -11.61
C ALA A 22 22.02 -17.40 -10.84
N TRP A 23 22.05 -17.60 -9.53
CA TRP A 23 23.15 -17.15 -8.68
C TRP A 23 24.48 -17.84 -9.01
N SER A 24 24.42 -19.15 -9.30
CA SER A 24 25.62 -19.99 -9.44
C SER A 24 26.11 -20.13 -10.87
N TYR A 25 25.37 -19.63 -11.86
CA TYR A 25 25.70 -19.86 -13.26
C TYR A 25 25.81 -18.53 -14.02
N HIS A 26 27.00 -18.28 -14.58
CA HIS A 26 27.21 -17.15 -15.48
C HIS A 26 26.56 -17.39 -16.85
N THR A 27 26.36 -16.36 -17.63
CA THR A 27 25.59 -16.35 -18.90
C THR A 27 26.10 -17.41 -19.92
N ALA A 28 27.38 -17.75 -19.91
CA ALA A 28 27.89 -18.78 -20.81
C ALA A 28 27.40 -20.20 -20.46
N LYS A 29 27.00 -20.46 -19.21
CA LYS A 29 26.44 -21.74 -18.77
C LYS A 29 24.93 -21.75 -18.75
N MET A 30 24.30 -20.65 -18.28
CA MET A 30 22.88 -20.48 -18.20
C MET A 30 22.49 -19.04 -18.58
N ASN A 31 21.86 -18.89 -19.73
CA ASN A 31 21.38 -17.61 -20.21
C ASN A 31 19.85 -17.57 -20.07
N LEU A 32 19.35 -16.69 -19.18
CA LEU A 32 17.93 -16.45 -19.02
C LEU A 32 17.47 -15.43 -20.05
N THR A 33 16.40 -15.76 -20.77
CA THR A 33 15.77 -14.90 -21.77
C THR A 33 14.27 -14.81 -21.51
N THR A 34 13.64 -13.74 -21.94
CA THR A 34 12.19 -13.62 -21.98
C THR A 34 11.69 -13.93 -23.39
N SER A 35 10.56 -14.58 -23.50
CA SER A 35 9.87 -14.80 -24.79
C SER A 35 8.95 -13.63 -25.16
N THR A 36 8.53 -12.85 -24.16
CA THR A 36 7.61 -11.73 -24.31
C THR A 36 8.03 -10.60 -23.37
N ASP A 37 7.68 -9.36 -23.72
CA ASP A 37 7.96 -8.18 -22.91
C ASP A 37 6.92 -7.98 -21.78
N THR A 38 5.91 -8.84 -21.71
CA THR A 38 4.83 -8.78 -20.72
C THR A 38 4.67 -10.12 -20.03
N VAL A 39 4.09 -10.10 -18.82
CA VAL A 39 3.77 -11.32 -18.08
C VAL A 39 2.48 -11.92 -18.61
N ASN A 40 2.46 -13.23 -18.85
CA ASN A 40 1.24 -13.95 -19.20
C ASN A 40 0.31 -14.03 -17.97
N LEU A 41 -0.89 -13.48 -18.11
CA LEU A 41 -1.91 -13.42 -17.06
C LEU A 41 -3.09 -14.39 -17.30
N ASP A 42 -3.01 -15.33 -18.23
CA ASP A 42 -4.13 -16.24 -18.58
C ASP A 42 -4.63 -17.05 -17.38
N SER A 43 -3.72 -17.42 -16.48
CA SER A 43 -4.06 -18.19 -15.27
C SER A 43 -4.26 -17.29 -14.03
N TYR A 44 -4.23 -15.96 -14.19
CA TYR A 44 -4.36 -15.04 -13.09
C TYR A 44 -5.79 -15.02 -12.54
N LYS A 45 -5.92 -15.23 -11.24
CA LYS A 45 -7.19 -15.03 -10.52
C LYS A 45 -7.26 -13.61 -9.98
N LYS A 46 -8.32 -12.89 -10.33
CA LYS A 46 -8.52 -11.49 -9.88
C LYS A 46 -8.46 -11.39 -8.36
N ASN A 47 -7.63 -10.47 -7.87
CA ASN A 47 -7.53 -10.15 -6.46
C ASN A 47 -8.65 -9.16 -6.07
N GLY A 48 -9.19 -9.30 -4.85
CA GLY A 48 -10.22 -8.42 -4.31
C GLY A 48 -9.71 -7.02 -3.94
N GLU A 49 -8.44 -6.89 -3.56
CA GLU A 49 -7.84 -5.65 -3.05
C GLU A 49 -6.99 -4.92 -4.09
N TRP A 50 -6.36 -5.67 -5.00
CA TRP A 50 -5.43 -5.13 -5.98
C TRP A 50 -5.87 -5.42 -7.40
N GLU A 51 -5.69 -4.44 -8.26
CA GLU A 51 -5.90 -4.52 -9.70
C GLU A 51 -4.54 -4.39 -10.40
N ILE A 52 -4.22 -5.32 -11.31
CA ILE A 52 -3.04 -5.24 -12.14
C ILE A 52 -3.35 -4.27 -13.30
N LEU A 53 -2.59 -3.18 -13.40
CA LEU A 53 -2.72 -2.21 -14.47
C LEU A 53 -1.94 -2.66 -15.71
N THR A 54 -0.66 -2.96 -15.50
CA THR A 54 0.25 -3.37 -16.55
C THR A 54 1.37 -4.21 -15.98
N THR A 55 2.02 -4.96 -16.83
CA THR A 55 3.19 -5.77 -16.49
C THR A 55 4.26 -5.58 -17.55
N SER A 56 5.52 -5.64 -17.15
CA SER A 56 6.65 -5.67 -18.06
C SER A 56 7.67 -6.72 -17.64
N ALA A 57 8.38 -7.24 -18.61
CA ALA A 57 9.43 -8.22 -18.41
C ALA A 57 10.69 -7.75 -19.15
N HIS A 58 11.77 -7.56 -18.41
CA HIS A 58 13.05 -7.11 -18.97
C HIS A 58 14.17 -8.06 -18.57
N ARG A 59 15.02 -8.39 -19.54
CA ARG A 59 16.24 -9.10 -19.30
C ARG A 59 17.36 -8.11 -19.02
N ASN A 60 18.13 -8.35 -17.94
CA ASN A 60 19.29 -7.56 -17.59
C ASN A 60 20.53 -8.46 -17.50
N GLU A 61 21.69 -7.88 -17.78
CA GLU A 61 23.00 -8.47 -17.54
C GLU A 61 23.78 -7.61 -16.57
N PHE A 62 24.44 -8.25 -15.64
CA PHE A 62 25.29 -7.59 -14.65
C PHE A 62 26.51 -8.46 -14.32
N SER A 63 27.54 -7.86 -13.72
CA SER A 63 28.71 -8.54 -13.20
C SER A 63 28.84 -8.25 -11.71
N TYR A 64 29.33 -9.23 -10.96
CA TYR A 64 29.66 -9.06 -9.56
C TYR A 64 31.12 -8.60 -9.38
N GLU A 65 31.38 -7.88 -8.28
CA GLU A 65 32.74 -7.42 -7.95
C GLU A 65 33.74 -8.57 -7.79
N CYS A 66 33.30 -9.73 -7.30
CA CYS A 66 34.12 -10.91 -7.20
C CYS A 66 34.61 -11.45 -8.56
N CYS A 67 33.83 -11.25 -9.62
CA CYS A 67 34.02 -11.94 -10.89
C CYS A 67 33.71 -10.98 -12.07
N PRO A 68 34.48 -9.89 -12.26
CA PRO A 68 34.20 -8.84 -13.23
C PRO A 68 34.23 -9.28 -14.69
N LYS A 69 34.82 -10.41 -14.98
CA LYS A 69 34.88 -10.99 -16.33
C LYS A 69 33.68 -11.87 -16.67
N GLU A 70 32.92 -12.27 -15.66
CA GLU A 70 31.75 -13.13 -15.84
C GLU A 70 30.48 -12.29 -15.80
N ARG A 71 29.60 -12.51 -16.78
CA ARG A 71 28.30 -11.87 -16.82
C ARG A 71 27.22 -12.82 -16.35
N PHE A 72 26.27 -12.30 -15.59
CA PHE A 72 25.11 -13.03 -15.08
C PHE A 72 23.86 -12.43 -15.69
N SER A 73 22.92 -13.27 -16.13
CA SER A 73 21.64 -12.84 -16.66
C SER A 73 20.55 -12.99 -15.61
N ASN A 74 19.70 -12.00 -15.53
CA ASN A 74 18.46 -12.08 -14.79
C ASN A 74 17.30 -11.57 -15.64
N VAL A 75 16.10 -11.95 -15.23
CA VAL A 75 14.84 -11.44 -15.77
C VAL A 75 14.09 -10.74 -14.66
N ALA A 76 13.79 -9.47 -14.87
CA ALA A 76 13.04 -8.64 -13.95
C ALA A 76 11.61 -8.50 -14.48
N PHE A 77 10.64 -8.95 -13.69
CA PHE A 77 9.22 -8.76 -13.94
C PHE A 77 8.73 -7.61 -13.09
N THR A 78 8.23 -6.56 -13.71
CA THR A 78 7.65 -5.41 -13.03
C THR A 78 6.14 -5.47 -13.17
N ILE A 79 5.45 -5.39 -12.05
CA ILE A 79 3.98 -5.43 -11.96
C ILE A 79 3.52 -4.09 -11.40
N TYR A 80 2.63 -3.41 -12.11
CA TYR A 80 1.99 -2.18 -11.70
C TYR A 80 0.62 -2.50 -11.12
N LEU A 81 0.41 -2.14 -9.88
CA LEU A 81 -0.76 -2.48 -9.09
C LEU A 81 -1.47 -1.21 -8.63
N ARG A 82 -2.80 -1.17 -8.73
CA ARG A 82 -3.65 -0.14 -8.13
C ARG A 82 -4.52 -0.76 -7.06
N ARG A 83 -4.61 -0.08 -5.92
CA ARG A 83 -5.49 -0.53 -4.83
C ARG A 83 -6.96 -0.25 -5.16
N ARG A 84 -7.83 -1.21 -4.85
CA ARG A 84 -9.28 -1.03 -4.90
C ARG A 84 -9.75 -0.32 -3.64
N HIS A 85 -9.94 0.97 -3.75
CA HIS A 85 -10.16 1.87 -2.61
C HIS A 85 -11.57 1.81 -2.00
N LEU A 86 -12.57 1.22 -2.68
CA LEU A 86 -13.98 1.26 -2.25
C LEU A 86 -14.19 0.74 -0.82
N PHE A 87 -13.56 -0.37 -0.46
CA PHE A 87 -13.63 -0.92 0.89
C PHE A 87 -13.11 0.07 1.95
N TYR A 88 -12.00 0.72 1.66
CA TYR A 88 -11.37 1.69 2.58
C TYR A 88 -12.16 2.98 2.68
N VAL A 89 -12.75 3.45 1.58
CA VAL A 89 -13.64 4.62 1.58
C VAL A 89 -14.84 4.37 2.50
N MET A 90 -15.50 3.22 2.36
CA MET A 90 -16.70 2.90 3.15
C MET A 90 -16.38 2.61 4.61
N ASN A 91 -15.27 1.93 4.91
CA ASN A 91 -14.99 1.49 6.27
C ASN A 91 -14.05 2.41 7.06
N VAL A 92 -13.33 3.31 6.40
CA VAL A 92 -12.38 4.22 7.03
C VAL A 92 -12.81 5.67 6.87
N ILE A 93 -12.97 6.17 5.64
CA ILE A 93 -13.24 7.58 5.39
C ILE A 93 -14.65 7.96 5.88
N MET A 94 -15.66 7.18 5.55
CA MET A 94 -17.05 7.45 5.92
C MET A 94 -17.22 7.58 7.45
N PRO A 95 -16.80 6.61 8.30
CA PRO A 95 -16.92 6.74 9.75
C PRO A 95 -16.09 7.89 10.32
N SER A 96 -14.92 8.21 9.76
CA SER A 96 -14.10 9.33 10.23
C SER A 96 -14.77 10.68 9.98
N VAL A 97 -15.40 10.86 8.82
CA VAL A 97 -16.20 12.07 8.52
C VAL A 97 -17.40 12.18 9.46
N MET A 98 -18.12 11.08 9.69
CA MET A 98 -19.28 11.08 10.60
C MET A 98 -18.88 11.42 12.04
N THR A 99 -17.76 10.89 12.54
CA THR A 99 -17.25 11.24 13.88
C THR A 99 -16.82 12.70 13.96
N SER A 100 -16.23 13.26 12.91
CA SER A 100 -15.88 14.69 12.86
C SER A 100 -17.12 15.59 12.92
N VAL A 101 -18.18 15.24 12.20
CA VAL A 101 -19.47 15.98 12.26
C VAL A 101 -20.11 15.89 13.65
N LEU A 102 -20.05 14.71 14.29
CA LEU A 102 -20.53 14.53 15.67
C LEU A 102 -19.75 15.37 16.66
N LEU A 103 -18.42 15.48 16.55
CA LEU A 103 -17.59 16.35 17.39
C LEU A 103 -17.98 17.81 17.23
N LEU A 104 -18.22 18.29 16.00
CA LEU A 104 -18.68 19.66 15.77
C LEU A 104 -20.08 19.90 16.38
N SER A 105 -20.97 18.91 16.35
CA SER A 105 -22.33 19.03 16.92
C SER A 105 -22.34 19.20 18.45
N ILE A 106 -21.27 18.75 19.15
CA ILE A 106 -21.12 18.91 20.60
C ILE A 106 -21.14 20.38 21.02
N PHE A 107 -20.67 21.30 20.17
CA PHE A 107 -20.67 22.73 20.48
C PHE A 107 -22.07 23.30 20.68
N PHE A 108 -23.09 22.70 20.08
CA PHE A 108 -24.50 23.13 20.19
C PHE A 108 -25.23 22.53 21.40
N CYS A 109 -24.62 21.59 22.13
CA CYS A 109 -25.23 20.91 23.27
C CYS A 109 -25.06 21.71 24.58
N THR A 110 -25.93 21.39 25.59
CA THR A 110 -25.80 21.97 26.93
C THR A 110 -24.55 21.49 27.65
N PRO A 111 -23.98 22.29 28.60
CA PRO A 111 -22.71 21.94 29.24
C PRO A 111 -22.66 20.55 29.90
N ALA A 112 -23.76 20.12 30.53
CA ALA A 112 -23.83 18.79 31.17
C ALA A 112 -23.79 17.65 30.16
N GLN A 113 -24.40 17.79 29.00
CA GLN A 113 -24.45 16.80 27.95
C GLN A 113 -23.16 16.75 27.14
N LYS A 114 -22.43 17.88 27.02
CA LYS A 114 -21.16 17.96 26.29
C LYS A 114 -20.15 16.94 26.77
N VAL A 115 -19.96 16.82 28.07
CA VAL A 115 -18.97 15.90 28.66
C VAL A 115 -19.33 14.44 28.36
N GLN A 116 -20.61 14.09 28.55
CA GLN A 116 -21.08 12.73 28.32
C GLN A 116 -20.92 12.32 26.84
N ILE A 117 -21.39 13.14 25.92
CA ILE A 117 -21.29 12.88 24.48
C ILE A 117 -19.82 12.86 24.04
N GLY A 118 -19.02 13.82 24.53
CA GLY A 118 -17.60 13.92 24.21
C GLY A 118 -16.81 12.64 24.58
N VAL A 119 -17.04 12.11 25.78
CA VAL A 119 -16.37 10.88 26.22
C VAL A 119 -16.78 9.68 25.36
N VAL A 120 -18.07 9.54 25.03
CA VAL A 120 -18.54 8.45 24.15
C VAL A 120 -17.97 8.54 22.75
N VAL A 121 -17.94 9.73 22.17
CA VAL A 121 -17.37 9.96 20.82
C VAL A 121 -15.85 9.68 20.81
N LEU A 122 -15.12 10.14 21.82
CA LEU A 122 -13.69 9.86 21.96
C LEU A 122 -13.40 8.36 22.09
N LEU A 123 -14.20 7.63 22.89
CA LEU A 123 -14.05 6.19 23.04
C LEU A 123 -14.33 5.46 21.72
N SER A 124 -15.42 5.81 21.04
CA SER A 124 -15.78 5.26 19.74
C SER A 124 -14.68 5.51 18.70
N PHE A 125 -14.13 6.71 18.68
CA PHE A 125 -13.04 7.08 17.79
C PHE A 125 -11.75 6.29 18.10
N ARG A 126 -11.43 6.03 19.37
CA ARG A 126 -10.28 5.18 19.75
C ARG A 126 -10.42 3.75 19.26
N ILE A 127 -11.61 3.15 19.40
CA ILE A 127 -11.90 1.80 18.88
C ILE A 127 -11.78 1.78 17.35
N PHE A 128 -12.30 2.80 16.69
CA PHE A 128 -12.18 2.95 15.24
C PHE A 128 -10.71 3.03 14.80
N LEU A 129 -9.87 3.83 15.48
CA LEU A 129 -8.44 3.94 15.17
C LEU A 129 -7.71 2.60 15.32
N LEU A 130 -8.06 1.79 16.31
CA LEU A 130 -7.47 0.46 16.49
C LEU A 130 -7.79 -0.47 15.31
N ASN A 131 -9.02 -0.42 14.81
CA ASN A 131 -9.40 -1.19 13.62
C ASN A 131 -8.65 -0.73 12.37
N VAL A 132 -8.52 0.57 12.17
CA VAL A 132 -7.77 1.14 11.04
C VAL A 132 -6.29 0.79 11.13
N ALA A 133 -5.67 0.92 12.30
CA ALA A 133 -4.26 0.62 12.53
C ALA A 133 -3.90 -0.85 12.25
N GLY A 134 -4.87 -1.77 12.41
CA GLY A 134 -4.69 -3.18 12.06
C GLY A 134 -4.63 -3.45 10.55
N ASN A 135 -5.18 -2.56 9.73
CA ASN A 135 -5.29 -2.71 8.28
C ASN A 135 -4.25 -1.90 7.49
N ILE A 136 -3.53 -0.99 8.15
CA ILE A 136 -2.49 -0.17 7.52
C ILE A 136 -1.12 -0.84 7.71
N PRO A 137 -0.30 -0.97 6.66
CA PRO A 137 1.07 -1.43 6.80
C PRO A 137 1.86 -0.52 7.76
N LYS A 138 2.59 -1.11 8.70
CA LYS A 138 3.40 -0.39 9.69
C LYS A 138 4.73 0.06 9.05
N THR A 139 4.68 1.00 8.12
CA THR A 139 5.86 1.68 7.58
C THR A 139 5.94 3.07 8.17
N SER A 140 7.13 3.45 8.65
CA SER A 140 7.38 4.75 9.30
C SER A 140 7.86 5.83 8.33
N ASP A 141 8.10 5.48 7.07
CA ASP A 141 8.75 6.39 6.11
C ASP A 141 7.82 7.48 5.58
N HIS A 142 6.51 7.23 5.53
CA HIS A 142 5.53 8.22 5.08
C HIS A 142 4.26 8.17 5.95
N ILE A 143 3.75 9.37 6.29
CA ILE A 143 2.46 9.51 6.98
C ILE A 143 1.37 9.48 5.89
N PRO A 144 0.46 8.50 5.89
CA PRO A 144 -0.61 8.45 4.89
C PRO A 144 -1.56 9.66 5.05
N LEU A 145 -2.19 10.09 3.96
CA LEU A 145 -3.18 11.19 3.96
C LEU A 145 -4.29 11.00 5.02
N LEU A 146 -4.66 9.76 5.30
CA LEU A 146 -5.57 9.43 6.41
C LEU A 146 -5.04 9.85 7.78
N GLY A 147 -3.72 9.85 8.00
CA GLY A 147 -3.09 10.30 9.23
C GLY A 147 -3.28 11.80 9.48
N GLU A 148 -3.27 12.62 8.44
CA GLU A 148 -3.56 14.05 8.54
C GLU A 148 -5.03 14.33 8.88
N GLN A 149 -5.96 13.62 8.28
CA GLN A 149 -7.38 13.75 8.61
C GLN A 149 -7.67 13.34 10.06
N ILE A 150 -7.04 12.27 10.54
CA ILE A 150 -7.11 11.82 11.92
C ILE A 150 -6.55 12.89 12.87
N ARG A 151 -5.41 13.50 12.50
CA ARG A 151 -4.77 14.56 13.27
C ARG A 151 -5.66 15.80 13.41
N LEU A 152 -6.29 16.23 12.33
CA LEU A 152 -7.24 17.33 12.35
C LEU A 152 -8.45 17.03 13.25
N THR A 153 -8.96 15.80 13.21
CA THR A 153 -10.11 15.38 14.05
C THR A 153 -9.74 15.34 15.55
N VAL A 154 -8.49 15.09 15.90
CA VAL A 154 -8.04 15.06 17.31
C VAL A 154 -7.71 16.45 17.85
N CYS A 155 -7.37 17.41 16.98
CA CYS A 155 -7.07 18.79 17.38
C CYS A 155 -8.30 19.68 17.57
N VAL A 156 -9.51 19.24 17.23
CA VAL A 156 -10.79 19.90 17.48
C VAL A 156 -11.39 19.41 18.80
#